data_745c1b0e229d342f736eca63a9f117c5
#
_entry.id   745c1b0e229d342f736eca63a9f117c5
#
_cell.length_a   1.000
_cell.length_b   1.000
_cell.length_c   1.000
_cell.angle_alpha   90.00
_cell.angle_beta   90.00
_cell.angle_gamma   90.00
#
_symmetry.space_group_name_H-M   'P 1'
#
loop_
_entity.id
_entity.type
_entity.pdbx_description
1 polymer ?
#
loop_
_entity_poly.entity_id
_entity_poly.type
_entity_poly.pdbx_seq_one_letter_code
_entity_poly.pdbx_strand_id
1 'polypeptide(L)'
;MTPIGIAIPSSHARFTRASIARHVTVMAGTSALSLFAVFLVDILTLVYVSMLHQPVLLAAVGIAKVLIFINGAFASGLIIAAASVLSERIGHRATQSVPQLTACLMLMVVAVSGLCALVQLALVSPITHWLGAQAEVYEAARSFIWLTLPFTVLQAAMQMAAQMLRSAGDSRRAFWVVLSGAATLAVADPLLIFGLGLGLDGAGVAYALSALVSCGLGVYWVRRHIGLATAVSLKRLRLYARRILRVALPAMVANLATPVGLAYLVSTVSIYGTSALAAMAVLDRVMQFSFCAFFALPSALAPVLGQNIGAEQPLRVQAAIVFTRRLVIGYGLVIWAVLLASCVTIADFYGLDGEGRELFLAFCRVGAGLWVIIGLDFVAIAVFVTMQRAWLVAVFAWLRATLGTLPFVYVATHRFGSSGAIPGMFLGNALIAVMSTFTATLVARRFLAGRVQPGSAGVS
;
A
#
# COMPACT_ATOMS: atom_id res chain seq x y z
N MET A 1 -33.92 27.52 1.52
CA MET A 1 -32.49 27.60 1.20
C MET A 1 -32.17 26.50 0.20
N THR A 2 -32.15 26.84 -1.07
CA THR A 2 -31.78 25.96 -2.18
C THR A 2 -30.29 25.57 -2.02
N PRO A 3 -29.92 24.27 -2.10
CA PRO A 3 -28.51 23.90 -2.06
C PRO A 3 -27.82 24.47 -3.30
N ILE A 4 -26.79 25.26 -3.07
CA ILE A 4 -25.89 25.74 -4.11
C ILE A 4 -25.35 24.50 -4.83
N GLY A 5 -25.93 24.20 -5.99
CA GLY A 5 -25.48 23.16 -6.87
C GLY A 5 -24.11 23.55 -7.40
N ILE A 6 -23.06 23.08 -6.75
CA ILE A 6 -21.70 23.12 -7.32
C ILE A 6 -21.76 22.24 -8.55
N ALA A 7 -21.82 22.88 -9.71
CA ALA A 7 -21.72 22.20 -10.99
C ALA A 7 -20.37 21.48 -11.02
N ILE A 8 -20.41 20.16 -10.87
CA ILE A 8 -19.22 19.31 -10.98
C ILE A 8 -18.79 19.40 -12.46
N PRO A 9 -17.62 19.96 -12.77
CA PRO A 9 -17.19 20.09 -14.14
C PRO A 9 -17.19 18.72 -14.82
N SER A 10 -17.64 18.63 -16.07
CA SER A 10 -17.68 17.40 -16.90
C SER A 10 -16.29 16.76 -17.15
N SER A 11 -15.26 17.28 -16.50
CA SER A 11 -13.85 16.89 -16.64
C SER A 11 -13.42 15.69 -15.78
N HIS A 12 -14.30 15.06 -14.97
CA HIS A 12 -13.87 14.09 -13.98
C HIS A 12 -13.49 12.70 -14.54
N ALA A 13 -13.95 12.33 -15.72
CA ALA A 13 -13.55 11.10 -16.40
C ALA A 13 -12.27 11.34 -17.26
N ARG A 14 -11.21 11.84 -16.63
CA ARG A 14 -9.97 12.26 -17.32
C ARG A 14 -9.26 11.12 -18.05
N PHE A 15 -9.34 9.89 -17.50
CA PHE A 15 -8.62 8.74 -18.07
C PHE A 15 -9.27 8.15 -19.31
N THR A 16 -10.50 8.55 -19.64
CA THR A 16 -11.21 8.12 -20.86
C THR A 16 -10.77 8.86 -22.12
N ARG A 17 -9.96 9.91 -21.98
CA ARG A 17 -9.44 10.74 -23.07
C ARG A 17 -7.92 10.80 -23.02
N ALA A 18 -7.28 11.28 -24.09
CA ALA A 18 -5.83 11.42 -24.24
C ALA A 18 -5.04 10.08 -24.14
N SER A 19 -3.70 10.16 -24.06
CA SER A 19 -2.80 9.01 -24.10
C SER A 19 -2.85 8.20 -22.80
N ILE A 20 -3.08 6.89 -22.91
CA ILE A 20 -3.06 5.95 -21.80
C ILE A 20 -1.67 5.88 -21.17
N ALA A 21 -0.62 5.86 -21.98
CA ALA A 21 0.76 5.82 -21.50
C ALA A 21 1.03 6.99 -20.55
N ARG A 22 0.64 8.21 -20.94
CA ARG A 22 0.80 9.41 -20.11
C ARG A 22 0.03 9.28 -18.80
N HIS A 23 -1.22 8.79 -18.84
CA HIS A 23 -2.02 8.65 -17.63
C HIS A 23 -1.42 7.63 -16.66
N VAL A 24 -1.04 6.45 -17.15
CA VAL A 24 -0.43 5.41 -16.33
C VAL A 24 0.90 5.88 -15.75
N THR A 25 1.79 6.48 -16.55
CA THR A 25 3.09 6.94 -16.09
C THR A 25 2.97 8.06 -15.05
N VAL A 26 2.10 9.05 -15.26
CA VAL A 26 1.88 10.13 -14.29
C VAL A 26 1.28 9.59 -12.99
N MET A 27 0.28 8.70 -13.08
CA MET A 27 -0.33 8.10 -11.88
C MET A 27 0.65 7.22 -11.11
N ALA A 28 1.39 6.35 -11.80
CA ALA A 28 2.39 5.49 -11.18
C ALA A 28 3.53 6.32 -10.57
N GLY A 29 4.07 7.30 -11.31
CA GLY A 29 5.16 8.15 -10.85
C GLY A 29 4.79 9.01 -9.63
N THR A 30 3.63 9.68 -9.66
CA THR A 30 3.18 10.47 -8.51
C THR A 30 2.84 9.62 -7.29
N SER A 31 2.31 8.41 -7.48
CA SER A 31 2.03 7.47 -6.39
C SER A 31 3.31 6.86 -5.82
N ALA A 32 4.27 6.52 -6.67
CA ALA A 32 5.59 6.05 -6.25
C ALA A 32 6.34 7.12 -5.45
N LEU A 33 6.34 8.37 -5.92
CA LEU A 33 6.97 9.49 -5.22
C LEU A 33 6.29 9.77 -3.86
N SER A 34 4.96 9.59 -3.77
CA SER A 34 4.25 9.66 -2.49
C SER A 34 4.73 8.60 -1.50
N LEU A 35 4.84 7.34 -1.95
CA LEU A 35 5.33 6.24 -1.11
C LEU A 35 6.80 6.42 -0.74
N PHE A 36 7.63 6.88 -1.67
CA PHE A 36 9.03 7.18 -1.41
C PHE A 36 9.17 8.22 -0.28
N ALA A 37 8.37 9.30 -0.33
CA ALA A 37 8.36 10.31 0.73
C ALA A 37 7.94 9.73 2.09
N VAL A 38 6.92 8.86 2.12
CA VAL A 38 6.49 8.17 3.35
C VAL A 38 7.61 7.28 3.90
N PHE A 39 8.22 6.44 3.08
CA PHE A 39 9.31 5.55 3.50
C PHE A 39 10.53 6.34 4.01
N LEU A 40 10.86 7.45 3.35
CA LEU A 40 11.95 8.32 3.78
C LEU A 40 11.71 8.87 5.19
N VAL A 41 10.51 9.38 5.43
CA VAL A 41 10.16 9.96 6.74
C VAL A 41 10.06 8.88 7.82
N ASP A 42 9.56 7.69 7.49
CA ASP A 42 9.55 6.56 8.43
C ASP A 42 10.97 6.16 8.89
N ILE A 43 11.94 6.25 7.99
CA ILE A 43 13.36 6.03 8.35
C ILE A 43 13.89 7.18 9.21
N LEU A 44 13.60 8.42 8.83
CA LEU A 44 14.05 9.59 9.60
C LEU A 44 13.53 9.53 11.03
N THR A 45 12.26 9.21 11.25
CA THR A 45 11.70 9.03 12.61
C THR A 45 12.46 7.97 13.41
N LEU A 46 12.78 6.81 12.76
CA LEU A 46 13.56 5.77 13.43
C LEU A 46 14.99 6.23 13.77
N VAL A 47 15.62 6.98 12.86
CA VAL A 47 16.95 7.56 13.11
C VAL A 47 16.89 8.54 14.28
N TYR A 48 15.92 9.44 14.31
CA TYR A 48 15.78 10.39 15.42
C TYR A 48 15.54 9.69 16.76
N VAL A 49 14.70 8.66 16.81
CA VAL A 49 14.49 7.86 18.03
C VAL A 49 15.77 7.12 18.42
N SER A 50 16.54 6.60 17.46
CA SER A 50 17.81 5.94 17.76
C SER A 50 18.86 6.88 18.35
N MET A 51 18.83 8.17 17.96
CA MET A 51 19.72 9.20 18.51
C MET A 51 19.45 9.53 19.98
N LEU A 52 18.34 9.07 20.55
CA LEU A 52 18.10 9.15 22.00
C LEU A 52 18.95 8.14 22.79
N HIS A 53 19.66 7.24 22.13
CA HIS A 53 20.58 6.24 22.70
C HIS A 53 19.94 5.34 23.78
N GLN A 54 18.63 5.12 23.69
CA GLN A 54 17.87 4.27 24.61
C GLN A 54 17.24 3.10 23.84
N PRO A 55 17.79 1.87 23.95
CA PRO A 55 17.27 0.69 23.24
C PRO A 55 15.80 0.38 23.59
N VAL A 56 15.37 0.72 24.80
CA VAL A 56 13.99 0.58 25.28
C VAL A 56 13.00 1.35 24.40
N LEU A 57 13.34 2.58 24.02
CA LEU A 57 12.48 3.41 23.17
C LEU A 57 12.35 2.87 21.76
N LEU A 58 13.44 2.33 21.20
CA LEU A 58 13.43 1.73 19.87
C LEU A 58 12.57 0.47 19.85
N ALA A 59 12.65 -0.37 20.90
CA ALA A 59 11.79 -1.54 21.06
C ALA A 59 10.31 -1.13 21.21
N ALA A 60 10.01 -0.08 21.98
CA ALA A 60 8.67 0.46 22.15
C ALA A 60 8.05 0.91 20.82
N VAL A 61 8.81 1.64 19.99
CA VAL A 61 8.38 2.04 18.63
C VAL A 61 8.13 0.82 17.75
N GLY A 62 8.98 -0.21 17.85
CA GLY A 62 8.81 -1.47 17.11
C GLY A 62 7.45 -2.12 17.42
N ILE A 63 7.09 -2.23 18.69
CA ILE A 63 5.80 -2.79 19.13
C ILE A 63 4.64 -1.92 18.63
N ALA A 64 4.71 -0.60 18.77
CA ALA A 64 3.68 0.31 18.30
C ALA A 64 3.48 0.22 16.77
N LYS A 65 4.56 0.07 16.00
CA LYS A 65 4.50 -0.09 14.54
C LYS A 65 3.73 -1.35 14.11
N VAL A 66 3.78 -2.44 14.88
CA VAL A 66 2.96 -3.63 14.60
C VAL A 66 1.47 -3.30 14.68
N LEU A 67 1.05 -2.57 15.71
CA LEU A 67 -0.35 -2.15 15.87
C LEU A 67 -0.80 -1.19 14.76
N ILE A 68 0.03 -0.19 14.46
CA ILE A 68 -0.21 0.76 13.36
C ILE A 68 -0.32 0.02 12.02
N PHE A 69 0.53 -0.97 11.78
CA PHE A 69 0.49 -1.80 10.56
C PHE A 69 -0.83 -2.58 10.44
N ILE A 70 -1.29 -3.21 11.52
CA ILE A 70 -2.57 -3.95 11.53
C ILE A 70 -3.73 -3.00 11.17
N ASN A 71 -3.78 -1.81 11.80
CA ASN A 71 -4.80 -0.80 11.49
C ASN A 71 -4.72 -0.39 10.01
N GLY A 72 -3.51 -0.13 9.51
CA GLY A 72 -3.24 0.19 8.11
C GLY A 72 -3.66 -0.92 7.13
N ALA A 73 -3.49 -2.19 7.49
CA ALA A 73 -3.88 -3.33 6.68
C ALA A 73 -5.41 -3.39 6.47
N PHE A 74 -6.19 -3.11 7.52
CA PHE A 74 -7.65 -3.00 7.41
C PHE A 74 -8.06 -1.77 6.58
N ALA A 75 -7.47 -0.61 6.84
CA ALA A 75 -7.76 0.61 6.09
C ALA A 75 -7.43 0.45 4.60
N SER A 76 -6.31 -0.18 4.26
CA SER A 76 -5.87 -0.36 2.86
C SER A 76 -6.83 -1.21 2.03
N GLY A 77 -7.52 -2.18 2.62
CA GLY A 77 -8.57 -2.93 1.94
C GLY A 77 -9.72 -2.02 1.45
N LEU A 78 -10.14 -1.07 2.28
CA LEU A 78 -11.16 -0.08 1.91
C LEU A 78 -10.63 0.93 0.87
N ILE A 79 -9.36 1.32 0.96
CA ILE A 79 -8.72 2.22 0.00
C ILE A 79 -8.63 1.58 -1.38
N ILE A 80 -8.29 0.28 -1.44
CA ILE A 80 -8.29 -0.50 -2.69
C ILE A 80 -9.71 -0.60 -3.27
N ALA A 81 -10.73 -0.82 -2.44
CA ALA A 81 -12.12 -0.82 -2.87
C ALA A 81 -12.55 0.54 -3.42
N ALA A 82 -12.12 1.64 -2.78
CA ALA A 82 -12.40 2.99 -3.27
C ALA A 82 -11.79 3.24 -4.66
N ALA A 83 -10.56 2.78 -4.90
CA ALA A 83 -9.90 2.89 -6.20
C ALA A 83 -10.74 2.28 -7.34
N SER A 84 -11.39 1.16 -7.09
CA SER A 84 -12.24 0.48 -8.08
C SER A 84 -13.64 1.09 -8.16
N VAL A 85 -14.36 1.11 -7.04
CA VAL A 85 -15.81 1.44 -7.02
C VAL A 85 -16.05 2.90 -7.39
N LEU A 86 -15.20 3.83 -6.89
CA LEU A 86 -15.36 5.25 -7.17
C LEU A 86 -14.96 5.58 -8.61
N SER A 87 -13.87 5.02 -9.11
CA SER A 87 -13.41 5.30 -10.48
C SER A 87 -14.37 4.76 -11.53
N GLU A 88 -14.94 3.58 -11.34
CA GLU A 88 -15.97 3.02 -12.22
C GLU A 88 -17.20 3.94 -12.26
N ARG A 89 -17.63 4.45 -11.08
CA ARG A 89 -18.78 5.37 -10.99
C ARG A 89 -18.51 6.70 -11.71
N ILE A 90 -17.30 7.22 -11.60
CA ILE A 90 -16.86 8.43 -12.33
C ILE A 90 -16.85 8.15 -13.84
N GLY A 91 -16.38 6.98 -14.26
CA GLY A 91 -16.39 6.56 -15.66
C GLY A 91 -17.77 6.52 -16.29
N HIS A 92 -18.77 6.00 -15.55
CA HIS A 92 -20.19 6.03 -15.95
C HIS A 92 -20.82 7.43 -15.98
N ARG A 93 -20.07 8.49 -15.65
CA ARG A 93 -20.57 9.88 -15.54
C ARG A 93 -21.76 10.04 -14.58
N ALA A 94 -21.89 9.16 -13.61
CA ALA A 94 -22.97 9.20 -12.60
C ALA A 94 -22.66 10.23 -11.51
N THR A 95 -22.47 11.49 -11.89
CA THR A 95 -21.97 12.59 -11.06
C THR A 95 -22.82 12.85 -9.80
N GLN A 96 -24.13 12.67 -9.87
CA GLN A 96 -25.04 12.89 -8.74
C GLN A 96 -24.83 11.92 -7.56
N SER A 97 -24.30 10.71 -7.82
CA SER A 97 -24.07 9.71 -6.79
C SER A 97 -22.66 9.73 -6.19
N VAL A 98 -21.72 10.44 -6.83
CA VAL A 98 -20.32 10.53 -6.40
C VAL A 98 -20.17 11.14 -5.00
N PRO A 99 -20.78 12.30 -4.65
CA PRO A 99 -20.61 12.88 -3.31
C PRO A 99 -21.11 11.98 -2.17
N GLN A 100 -22.13 11.15 -2.44
CA GLN A 100 -22.66 10.22 -1.46
C GLN A 100 -21.78 8.99 -1.31
N LEU A 101 -21.22 8.49 -2.42
CA LEU A 101 -20.28 7.38 -2.40
C LEU A 101 -18.99 7.78 -1.68
N THR A 102 -18.44 8.99 -1.93
CA THR A 102 -17.27 9.50 -1.22
C THR A 102 -17.51 9.63 0.28
N ALA A 103 -18.68 10.14 0.68
CA ALA A 103 -19.04 10.21 2.08
C ALA A 103 -19.18 8.83 2.74
N CYS A 104 -19.78 7.84 2.05
CA CYS A 104 -19.85 6.46 2.53
C CYS A 104 -18.46 5.84 2.69
N LEU A 105 -17.55 6.01 1.73
CA LEU A 105 -16.18 5.50 1.78
C LEU A 105 -15.41 6.12 2.95
N MET A 106 -15.52 7.44 3.13
CA MET A 106 -14.87 8.15 4.24
C MET A 106 -15.42 7.67 5.59
N LEU A 107 -16.73 7.56 5.72
CA LEU A 107 -17.37 7.06 6.96
C LEU A 107 -16.92 5.63 7.26
N MET A 108 -16.87 4.75 6.25
CA MET A 108 -16.45 3.36 6.44
C MET A 108 -15.00 3.24 6.87
N VAL A 109 -14.07 4.01 6.27
CA VAL A 109 -12.66 3.93 6.66
C VAL A 109 -12.45 4.47 8.07
N VAL A 110 -13.12 5.57 8.44
CA VAL A 110 -13.08 6.11 9.80
C VAL A 110 -13.68 5.12 10.81
N ALA A 111 -14.82 4.51 10.49
CA ALA A 111 -15.46 3.53 11.37
C ALA A 111 -14.61 2.27 11.57
N VAL A 112 -14.07 1.70 10.49
CA VAL A 112 -13.26 0.47 10.56
C VAL A 112 -11.92 0.74 11.24
N SER A 113 -11.22 1.82 10.87
CA SER A 113 -9.95 2.20 11.50
C SER A 113 -10.16 2.60 12.97
N GLY A 114 -11.26 3.32 13.28
CA GLY A 114 -11.61 3.70 14.63
C GLY A 114 -11.95 2.49 15.51
N LEU A 115 -12.76 1.55 15.00
CA LEU A 115 -13.06 0.31 15.71
C LEU A 115 -11.79 -0.51 15.96
N CYS A 116 -10.94 -0.63 14.95
CA CYS A 116 -9.65 -1.32 15.08
C CYS A 116 -8.78 -0.66 16.16
N ALA A 117 -8.64 0.67 16.13
CA ALA A 117 -7.87 1.43 17.12
C ALA A 117 -8.46 1.28 18.54
N LEU A 118 -9.77 1.34 18.69
CA LEU A 118 -10.44 1.13 19.98
C LEU A 118 -10.19 -0.27 20.55
N VAL A 119 -10.30 -1.32 19.72
CA VAL A 119 -10.02 -2.70 20.12
C VAL A 119 -8.54 -2.84 20.50
N GLN A 120 -7.63 -2.26 19.74
CA GLN A 120 -6.20 -2.31 20.03
C GLN A 120 -5.85 -1.55 21.33
N LEU A 121 -6.48 -0.40 21.58
CA LEU A 121 -6.30 0.35 22.84
C LEU A 121 -6.87 -0.41 24.04
N ALA A 122 -8.02 -1.07 23.89
CA ALA A 122 -8.60 -1.89 24.96
C ALA A 122 -7.73 -3.13 25.28
N LEU A 123 -7.03 -3.66 24.27
CA LEU A 123 -6.18 -4.84 24.37
C LEU A 123 -4.68 -4.49 24.37
N VAL A 124 -4.29 -3.24 24.65
CA VAL A 124 -2.89 -2.82 24.58
C VAL A 124 -2.01 -3.64 25.51
N SER A 125 -2.44 -3.88 26.76
CA SER A 125 -1.68 -4.64 27.73
C SER A 125 -1.46 -6.10 27.30
N PRO A 126 -2.49 -6.92 27.01
CA PRO A 126 -2.27 -8.29 26.57
C PRO A 126 -1.49 -8.38 25.25
N ILE A 127 -1.69 -7.46 24.32
CA ILE A 127 -0.96 -7.48 23.04
C ILE A 127 0.53 -7.19 23.25
N THR A 128 0.88 -6.17 24.05
CA THR A 128 2.28 -5.80 24.29
C THR A 128 3.02 -6.88 25.07
N HIS A 129 2.38 -7.50 26.07
CA HIS A 129 2.96 -8.64 26.77
C HIS A 129 3.16 -9.86 25.85
N TRP A 130 2.19 -10.14 24.98
CA TRP A 130 2.33 -11.22 24.00
C TRP A 130 3.47 -10.96 23.00
N LEU A 131 3.72 -9.68 22.67
CA LEU A 131 4.86 -9.27 21.85
C LEU A 131 6.20 -9.24 22.61
N GLY A 132 6.22 -9.64 23.89
CA GLY A 132 7.43 -9.80 24.69
C GLY A 132 7.91 -8.49 25.36
N ALA A 133 7.04 -7.49 25.53
CA ALA A 133 7.41 -6.26 26.22
C ALA A 133 7.71 -6.54 27.72
N GLN A 134 8.92 -6.19 28.15
CA GLN A 134 9.30 -6.11 29.57
C GLN A 134 8.77 -4.81 30.19
N ALA A 135 8.79 -4.68 31.52
CA ALA A 135 8.14 -3.59 32.23
C ALA A 135 8.50 -2.18 31.69
N GLU A 136 9.79 -1.87 31.49
CA GLU A 136 10.24 -0.58 30.99
C GLU A 136 9.80 -0.34 29.53
N VAL A 137 9.90 -1.35 28.68
CA VAL A 137 9.46 -1.29 27.28
C VAL A 137 7.95 -1.14 27.20
N TYR A 138 7.22 -1.78 28.10
CA TYR A 138 5.76 -1.71 28.18
C TYR A 138 5.29 -0.28 28.47
N GLU A 139 5.85 0.41 29.45
CA GLU A 139 5.44 1.78 29.80
C GLU A 139 5.74 2.76 28.66
N ALA A 140 6.93 2.67 28.05
CA ALA A 140 7.29 3.50 26.91
C ALA A 140 6.39 3.20 25.68
N ALA A 141 6.13 1.94 25.40
CA ALA A 141 5.26 1.53 24.29
C ALA A 141 3.82 1.99 24.55
N ARG A 142 3.32 1.85 25.77
CA ARG A 142 1.98 2.28 26.16
C ARG A 142 1.77 3.76 25.92
N SER A 143 2.67 4.63 26.41
CA SER A 143 2.60 6.08 26.19
C SER A 143 2.55 6.40 24.70
N PHE A 144 3.48 5.87 23.94
CA PHE A 144 3.57 6.11 22.49
C PHE A 144 2.36 5.58 21.71
N ILE A 145 1.82 4.40 22.08
CA ILE A 145 0.61 3.83 21.47
C ILE A 145 -0.61 4.71 21.75
N TRP A 146 -0.79 5.20 22.97
CA TRP A 146 -1.90 6.10 23.29
C TRP A 146 -1.81 7.44 22.54
N LEU A 147 -0.61 7.92 22.25
CA LEU A 147 -0.40 9.14 21.46
C LEU A 147 -0.56 8.92 19.95
N THR A 148 -0.27 7.73 19.43
CA THR A 148 -0.26 7.50 17.96
C THR A 148 -1.51 6.81 17.46
N LEU A 149 -2.00 5.80 18.17
CA LEU A 149 -3.06 4.91 17.66
C LEU A 149 -4.40 5.60 17.38
N PRO A 150 -4.90 6.57 18.19
CA PRO A 150 -6.10 7.32 17.86
C PRO A 150 -5.98 8.09 16.54
N PHE A 151 -4.77 8.58 16.21
CA PHE A 151 -4.51 9.35 15.00
C PHE A 151 -4.30 8.48 13.76
N THR A 152 -4.20 7.16 13.90
CA THR A 152 -4.24 6.23 12.76
C THR A 152 -5.55 6.34 11.98
N VAL A 153 -6.64 6.73 12.65
CA VAL A 153 -7.94 6.99 12.02
C VAL A 153 -7.85 8.16 11.03
N LEU A 154 -7.18 9.25 11.43
CA LEU A 154 -6.95 10.41 10.56
C LEU A 154 -5.98 10.07 9.43
N GLN A 155 -4.97 9.27 9.71
CA GLN A 155 -4.04 8.77 8.70
C GLN A 155 -4.76 7.90 7.66
N ALA A 156 -5.68 7.02 8.07
CA ALA A 156 -6.52 6.22 7.18
C ALA A 156 -7.48 7.11 6.35
N ALA A 157 -8.07 8.13 6.97
CA ALA A 157 -8.93 9.12 6.29
C ALA A 157 -8.12 9.94 5.26
N MET A 158 -6.89 10.33 5.57
CA MET A 158 -5.98 11.01 4.64
C MET A 158 -5.67 10.12 3.43
N GLN A 159 -5.30 8.85 3.65
CA GLN A 159 -5.02 7.91 2.56
C GLN A 159 -6.26 7.67 1.69
N MET A 160 -7.46 7.57 2.30
CA MET A 160 -8.72 7.47 1.59
C MET A 160 -8.98 8.72 0.74
N ALA A 161 -8.75 9.93 1.28
CA ALA A 161 -8.90 11.18 0.54
C ALA A 161 -7.92 11.26 -0.65
N ALA A 162 -6.66 10.90 -0.45
CA ALA A 162 -5.67 10.84 -1.51
C ALA A 162 -6.09 9.83 -2.61
N GLN A 163 -6.64 8.67 -2.23
CA GLN A 163 -7.13 7.68 -3.19
C GLN A 163 -8.36 8.16 -3.95
N MET A 164 -9.28 8.89 -3.32
CA MET A 164 -10.42 9.51 -4.00
C MET A 164 -9.96 10.53 -5.05
N LEU A 165 -8.97 11.37 -4.71
CA LEU A 165 -8.38 12.32 -5.64
C LEU A 165 -7.72 11.61 -6.83
N ARG A 166 -6.98 10.52 -6.60
CA ARG A 166 -6.44 9.66 -7.68
C ARG A 166 -7.56 9.08 -8.54
N SER A 167 -8.65 8.61 -7.94
CA SER A 167 -9.80 8.05 -8.66
C SER A 167 -10.51 9.08 -9.54
N ALA A 168 -10.46 10.36 -9.15
CA ALA A 168 -10.95 11.48 -9.97
C ALA A 168 -9.95 11.98 -11.02
N GLY A 169 -8.74 11.39 -11.09
CA GLY A 169 -7.70 11.78 -12.04
C GLY A 169 -6.85 12.97 -11.59
N ASP A 170 -6.90 13.32 -10.30
CA ASP A 170 -6.09 14.40 -9.73
C ASP A 170 -4.93 13.86 -8.88
N SER A 171 -3.98 13.25 -9.55
CA SER A 171 -2.80 12.67 -8.91
C SER A 171 -1.90 13.73 -8.26
N ARG A 172 -1.89 14.96 -8.80
CA ARG A 172 -1.07 16.05 -8.26
C ARG A 172 -1.54 16.47 -6.86
N ARG A 173 -2.85 16.65 -6.66
CA ARG A 173 -3.40 16.97 -5.33
C ARG A 173 -3.25 15.79 -4.37
N ALA A 174 -3.48 14.56 -4.85
CA ALA A 174 -3.24 13.37 -4.06
C ALA A 174 -1.79 13.29 -3.54
N PHE A 175 -0.82 13.61 -4.39
CA PHE A 175 0.59 13.70 -4.01
C PHE A 175 0.83 14.75 -2.92
N TRP A 176 0.30 15.96 -3.08
CA TRP A 176 0.46 17.02 -2.08
C TRP A 176 -0.19 16.71 -0.72
N VAL A 177 -1.32 15.96 -0.71
CA VAL A 177 -1.91 15.47 0.55
C VAL A 177 -0.92 14.60 1.31
N VAL A 178 -0.33 13.61 0.64
CA VAL A 178 0.63 12.70 1.27
C VAL A 178 1.91 13.43 1.65
N LEU A 179 2.42 14.29 0.76
CA LEU A 179 3.65 15.04 0.99
C LEU A 179 3.50 16.04 2.15
N SER A 180 2.32 16.66 2.34
CA SER A 180 2.09 17.57 3.47
C SER A 180 2.23 16.84 4.81
N GLY A 181 1.74 15.61 4.92
CA GLY A 181 1.94 14.78 6.11
C GLY A 181 3.41 14.42 6.32
N ALA A 182 4.07 13.94 5.27
CA ALA A 182 5.49 13.60 5.33
C ALA A 182 6.36 14.82 5.70
N ALA A 183 6.11 15.98 5.09
CA ALA A 183 6.83 17.21 5.38
C ALA A 183 6.58 17.69 6.83
N THR A 184 5.33 17.62 7.29
CA THR A 184 5.00 17.96 8.68
C THR A 184 5.76 17.07 9.65
N LEU A 185 5.79 15.75 9.40
CA LEU A 185 6.48 14.79 10.25
C LEU A 185 8.00 15.04 10.26
N ALA A 186 8.60 15.25 9.07
CA ALA A 186 10.03 15.51 8.93
C ALA A 186 10.51 16.76 9.68
N VAL A 187 9.64 17.78 9.81
CA VAL A 187 9.93 19.02 10.56
C VAL A 187 9.57 18.88 12.03
N ALA A 188 8.42 18.29 12.33
CA ALA A 188 7.92 18.19 13.70
C ALA A 188 8.72 17.19 14.56
N ASP A 189 9.19 16.07 13.97
CA ASP A 189 9.98 15.07 14.71
C ASP A 189 11.20 15.69 15.38
N PRO A 190 12.17 16.31 14.69
CA PRO A 190 13.35 16.85 15.33
C PRO A 190 13.02 18.02 16.28
N LEU A 191 12.00 18.82 15.95
CA LEU A 191 11.58 19.94 16.79
C LEU A 191 11.01 19.46 18.13
N LEU A 192 10.14 18.46 18.10
CA LEU A 192 9.46 17.97 19.30
C LEU A 192 10.34 17.01 20.11
N ILE A 193 11.10 16.14 19.43
CA ILE A 193 11.98 15.17 20.09
C ILE A 193 13.13 15.88 20.80
N PHE A 194 13.85 16.74 20.07
CA PHE A 194 15.08 17.38 20.57
C PHE A 194 14.87 18.83 21.00
N GLY A 195 14.14 19.64 20.19
CA GLY A 195 13.95 21.07 20.47
C GLY A 195 13.14 21.33 21.73
N LEU A 196 12.06 20.58 21.95
CA LEU A 196 11.24 20.64 23.16
C LEU A 196 11.60 19.57 24.20
N GLY A 197 12.53 18.66 23.89
CA GLY A 197 12.99 17.63 24.82
C GLY A 197 11.94 16.59 25.19
N LEU A 198 10.89 16.41 24.37
CA LEU A 198 9.80 15.47 24.66
C LEU A 198 10.16 14.01 24.38
N GLY A 199 11.34 13.75 23.79
CA GLY A 199 11.79 12.38 23.50
C GLY A 199 10.80 11.60 22.64
N LEU A 200 10.47 10.36 23.04
CA LEU A 200 9.56 9.49 22.31
C LEU A 200 8.13 10.04 22.20
N ASP A 201 7.63 10.69 23.24
CA ASP A 201 6.30 11.32 23.21
C ASP A 201 6.24 12.43 22.18
N GLY A 202 7.37 13.14 21.93
CA GLY A 202 7.53 14.12 20.86
C GLY A 202 7.27 13.51 19.47
N ALA A 203 7.80 12.31 19.20
CA ALA A 203 7.52 11.58 17.94
C ALA A 203 6.03 11.21 17.82
N GLY A 204 5.38 10.83 18.94
CA GLY A 204 3.93 10.55 18.97
C GLY A 204 3.09 11.79 18.63
N VAL A 205 3.44 12.95 19.20
CA VAL A 205 2.78 14.24 18.92
C VAL A 205 3.04 14.68 17.48
N ALA A 206 4.26 14.50 16.96
CA ALA A 206 4.58 14.79 15.55
C ALA A 206 3.74 13.96 14.60
N TYR A 207 3.56 12.66 14.88
CA TYR A 207 2.68 11.78 14.12
C TYR A 207 1.23 12.29 14.13
N ALA A 208 0.71 12.67 15.29
CA ALA A 208 -0.64 13.23 15.43
C ALA A 208 -0.82 14.52 14.61
N LEU A 209 0.15 15.44 14.68
CA LEU A 209 0.14 16.69 13.92
C LEU A 209 0.18 16.44 12.41
N SER A 210 1.05 15.54 11.97
CA SER A 210 1.13 15.09 10.57
C SER A 210 -0.21 14.54 10.06
N ALA A 211 -0.86 13.68 10.86
CA ALA A 211 -2.16 13.12 10.53
C ALA A 211 -3.27 14.19 10.44
N LEU A 212 -3.27 15.16 11.36
CA LEU A 212 -4.23 16.27 11.36
C LEU A 212 -4.07 17.16 10.12
N VAL A 213 -2.85 17.61 9.81
CA VAL A 213 -2.56 18.49 8.69
C VAL A 213 -2.91 17.81 7.37
N SER A 214 -2.44 16.59 7.16
CA SER A 214 -2.64 15.87 5.89
C SER A 214 -4.09 15.42 5.70
N CYS A 215 -4.78 14.98 6.75
CA CYS A 215 -6.20 14.65 6.70
C CYS A 215 -7.05 15.90 6.41
N GLY A 216 -6.78 17.01 7.09
CA GLY A 216 -7.48 18.28 6.87
C GLY A 216 -7.36 18.75 5.44
N LEU A 217 -6.14 18.75 4.88
CA LEU A 217 -5.89 19.10 3.48
C LEU A 217 -6.59 18.12 2.51
N GLY A 218 -6.54 16.82 2.79
CA GLY A 218 -7.17 15.78 1.99
C GLY A 218 -8.69 15.94 1.93
N VAL A 219 -9.34 16.09 3.08
CA VAL A 219 -10.79 16.29 3.19
C VAL A 219 -11.21 17.60 2.52
N TYR A 220 -10.46 18.69 2.71
CA TYR A 220 -10.70 19.97 2.05
C TYR A 220 -10.73 19.83 0.52
N TRP A 221 -9.73 19.17 -0.08
CA TRP A 221 -9.69 19.01 -1.53
C TRP A 221 -10.73 18.02 -2.07
N VAL A 222 -11.01 16.93 -1.35
CA VAL A 222 -12.10 16.02 -1.74
C VAL A 222 -13.43 16.76 -1.74
N ARG A 223 -13.72 17.52 -0.67
CA ARG A 223 -14.97 18.30 -0.55
C ARG A 223 -15.11 19.32 -1.68
N ARG A 224 -14.02 20.00 -2.06
CA ARG A 224 -14.04 21.07 -3.07
C ARG A 224 -14.08 20.56 -4.52
N HIS A 225 -13.45 19.42 -4.81
CA HIS A 225 -13.22 18.99 -6.20
C HIS A 225 -13.99 17.73 -6.62
N ILE A 226 -14.37 16.88 -5.67
CA ILE A 226 -15.11 15.64 -5.96
C ILE A 226 -16.54 15.77 -5.42
N GLY A 227 -16.68 16.44 -4.29
CA GLY A 227 -17.88 16.53 -3.49
C GLY A 227 -17.88 15.49 -2.37
N LEU A 228 -18.33 15.92 -1.21
CA LEU A 228 -18.54 15.09 -0.02
C LEU A 228 -19.94 15.44 0.52
N ALA A 229 -20.86 14.48 0.49
CA ALA A 229 -22.19 14.70 1.01
C ALA A 229 -22.17 14.90 2.54
N THR A 230 -22.90 15.89 3.03
CA THR A 230 -22.98 16.19 4.47
C THR A 230 -23.87 15.22 5.23
N ALA A 231 -24.82 14.57 4.54
CA ALA A 231 -25.70 13.58 5.12
C ALA A 231 -25.75 12.32 4.25
N VAL A 232 -25.59 11.18 4.91
CA VAL A 232 -25.70 9.86 4.27
C VAL A 232 -26.85 9.10 4.93
N SER A 233 -27.87 8.72 4.15
CA SER A 233 -28.94 7.90 4.69
C SER A 233 -28.45 6.47 4.95
N LEU A 234 -28.92 5.85 6.03
CA LEU A 234 -28.57 4.48 6.41
C LEU A 234 -28.86 3.47 5.29
N LYS A 235 -29.95 3.66 4.54
CA LYS A 235 -30.32 2.84 3.38
C LYS A 235 -29.24 2.88 2.30
N ARG A 236 -28.73 4.07 1.98
CA ARG A 236 -27.64 4.24 0.98
C ARG A 236 -26.30 3.72 1.49
N LEU A 237 -26.00 3.96 2.77
CA LEU A 237 -24.79 3.40 3.39
C LEU A 237 -24.80 1.87 3.28
N ARG A 238 -25.88 1.21 3.62
CA ARG A 238 -26.03 -0.26 3.53
C ARG A 238 -25.87 -0.77 2.09
N LEU A 239 -26.42 -0.05 1.11
CA LEU A 239 -26.32 -0.39 -0.30
C LEU A 239 -24.86 -0.31 -0.79
N TYR A 240 -24.18 0.81 -0.52
CA TYR A 240 -22.78 1.00 -0.93
C TYR A 240 -21.84 0.11 -0.13
N ALA A 241 -22.06 -0.06 1.17
CA ALA A 241 -21.23 -0.92 2.02
C ALA A 241 -21.15 -2.34 1.49
N ARG A 242 -22.26 -2.94 1.05
CA ARG A 242 -22.27 -4.29 0.46
C ARG A 242 -21.36 -4.39 -0.78
N ARG A 243 -21.34 -3.37 -1.63
CA ARG A 243 -20.50 -3.33 -2.82
C ARG A 243 -19.04 -3.09 -2.48
N ILE A 244 -18.76 -2.18 -1.54
CA ILE A 244 -17.42 -1.83 -1.07
C ILE A 244 -16.80 -3.03 -0.36
N LEU A 245 -17.51 -3.66 0.59
CA LEU A 245 -17.02 -4.80 1.36
C LEU A 245 -16.74 -6.04 0.50
N ARG A 246 -17.46 -6.24 -0.59
CA ARG A 246 -17.16 -7.34 -1.54
C ARG A 246 -15.74 -7.26 -2.11
N VAL A 247 -15.18 -6.05 -2.20
CA VAL A 247 -13.80 -5.82 -2.64
C VAL A 247 -12.86 -5.66 -1.45
N ALA A 248 -13.29 -4.93 -0.43
CA ALA A 248 -12.46 -4.60 0.73
C ALA A 248 -12.09 -5.82 1.58
N LEU A 249 -13.05 -6.70 1.87
CA LEU A 249 -12.79 -7.88 2.72
C LEU A 249 -11.72 -8.80 2.14
N PRO A 250 -11.78 -9.23 0.86
CA PRO A 250 -10.69 -10.01 0.28
C PRO A 250 -9.35 -9.27 0.31
N ALA A 251 -9.33 -7.96 0.07
CA ALA A 251 -8.10 -7.19 0.12
C ALA A 251 -7.52 -7.09 1.55
N MET A 252 -8.37 -6.95 2.58
CA MET A 252 -7.95 -7.00 3.98
C MET A 252 -7.32 -8.36 4.31
N VAL A 253 -7.97 -9.45 3.92
CA VAL A 253 -7.46 -10.83 4.13
C VAL A 253 -6.13 -11.04 3.39
N ALA A 254 -5.98 -10.48 2.18
CA ALA A 254 -4.73 -10.55 1.43
C ALA A 254 -3.56 -9.86 2.16
N ASN A 255 -3.81 -8.72 2.79
CA ASN A 255 -2.78 -7.97 3.51
C ASN A 255 -2.24 -8.72 4.75
N LEU A 256 -3.04 -9.60 5.35
CA LEU A 256 -2.61 -10.43 6.47
C LEU A 256 -1.69 -11.59 6.05
N ALA A 257 -1.62 -11.92 4.77
CA ALA A 257 -0.75 -12.98 4.27
C ALA A 257 0.74 -12.60 4.33
N THR A 258 1.08 -11.35 4.03
CA THR A 258 2.48 -10.88 3.95
C THR A 258 3.25 -11.09 5.26
N PRO A 259 2.75 -10.69 6.44
CA PRO A 259 3.42 -10.94 7.71
C PRO A 259 3.69 -12.42 7.99
N VAL A 260 2.81 -13.32 7.55
CA VAL A 260 2.96 -14.78 7.77
C VAL A 260 4.17 -15.30 6.99
N GLY A 261 4.30 -14.97 5.71
CA GLY A 261 5.45 -15.37 4.91
C GLY A 261 6.76 -14.75 5.41
N LEU A 262 6.71 -13.48 5.82
CA LEU A 262 7.89 -12.79 6.37
C LEU A 262 8.32 -13.39 7.71
N ALA A 263 7.41 -13.72 8.61
CA ALA A 263 7.71 -14.34 9.89
C ALA A 263 8.45 -15.68 9.69
N TYR A 264 7.99 -16.52 8.76
CA TYR A 264 8.68 -17.76 8.43
C TYR A 264 10.09 -17.52 7.89
N LEU A 265 10.24 -16.56 6.97
CA LEU A 265 11.54 -16.20 6.42
C LEU A 265 12.51 -15.73 7.52
N VAL A 266 12.05 -14.79 8.38
CA VAL A 266 12.87 -14.25 9.48
C VAL A 266 13.24 -15.36 10.45
N SER A 267 12.33 -16.27 10.82
CA SER A 267 12.63 -17.41 11.70
C SER A 267 13.65 -18.36 11.08
N THR A 268 13.61 -18.57 9.78
CA THR A 268 14.59 -19.40 9.07
C THR A 268 15.97 -18.73 9.00
N VAL A 269 16.00 -17.41 8.71
CA VAL A 269 17.24 -16.65 8.61
C VAL A 269 17.90 -16.43 9.98
N SER A 270 17.14 -16.38 11.07
CA SER A 270 17.68 -16.18 12.43
C SER A 270 18.67 -17.27 12.86
N ILE A 271 18.59 -18.48 12.29
CA ILE A 271 19.49 -19.60 12.58
C ILE A 271 20.93 -19.29 12.12
N TYR A 272 21.09 -18.40 11.11
CA TYR A 272 22.38 -18.00 10.55
C TYR A 272 23.03 -16.82 11.29
N GLY A 273 22.42 -16.37 12.40
CA GLY A 273 23.00 -15.38 13.30
C GLY A 273 22.57 -13.94 13.06
N THR A 274 23.15 -13.06 13.86
CA THR A 274 22.78 -11.63 13.91
C THR A 274 23.15 -10.87 12.65
N SER A 275 24.25 -11.23 11.96
CA SER A 275 24.66 -10.63 10.69
C SER A 275 23.60 -10.87 9.60
N ALA A 276 23.05 -12.08 9.49
CA ALA A 276 21.99 -12.39 8.54
C ALA A 276 20.70 -11.63 8.82
N LEU A 277 20.33 -11.47 10.10
CA LEU A 277 19.17 -10.65 10.50
C LEU A 277 19.39 -9.16 10.20
N ALA A 278 20.60 -8.64 10.42
CA ALA A 278 20.93 -7.26 10.07
C ALA A 278 20.82 -7.04 8.55
N ALA A 279 21.30 -7.99 7.75
CA ALA A 279 21.16 -7.93 6.30
C ALA A 279 19.69 -7.94 5.84
N MET A 280 18.80 -8.67 6.52
CA MET A 280 17.36 -8.64 6.26
C MET A 280 16.77 -7.24 6.45
N ALA A 281 17.17 -6.51 7.49
CA ALA A 281 16.72 -5.15 7.73
C ALA A 281 17.20 -4.19 6.63
N VAL A 282 18.48 -4.32 6.19
CA VAL A 282 19.00 -3.54 5.07
C VAL A 282 18.27 -3.86 3.77
N LEU A 283 18.05 -5.14 3.50
CA LEU A 283 17.33 -5.62 2.32
C LEU A 283 15.92 -5.07 2.27
N ASP A 284 15.18 -5.08 3.39
CA ASP A 284 13.82 -4.51 3.47
C ASP A 284 13.81 -3.02 3.05
N ARG A 285 14.79 -2.24 3.51
CA ARG A 285 14.94 -0.82 3.13
C ARG A 285 15.28 -0.66 1.65
N VAL A 286 16.26 -1.41 1.16
CA VAL A 286 16.65 -1.38 -0.25
C VAL A 286 15.46 -1.75 -1.15
N MET A 287 14.68 -2.77 -0.78
CA MET A 287 13.48 -3.14 -1.51
C MET A 287 12.40 -2.05 -1.51
N GLN A 288 12.12 -1.46 -0.35
CA GLN A 288 11.11 -0.41 -0.22
C GLN A 288 11.43 0.79 -1.13
N PHE A 289 12.69 1.23 -1.15
CA PHE A 289 13.11 2.35 -2.01
C PHE A 289 13.20 1.97 -3.48
N SER A 290 13.87 0.87 -3.78
CA SER A 290 14.12 0.46 -5.17
C SER A 290 12.84 0.08 -5.91
N PHE A 291 11.89 -0.56 -5.25
CA PHE A 291 10.65 -1.06 -5.86
C PHE A 291 9.39 -0.33 -5.41
N CYS A 292 9.50 0.89 -4.86
CA CYS A 292 8.35 1.69 -4.42
C CYS A 292 7.29 1.88 -5.51
N ALA A 293 7.70 1.95 -6.78
CA ALA A 293 6.79 2.05 -7.90
C ALA A 293 5.87 0.81 -8.05
N PHE A 294 6.37 -0.40 -7.74
CA PHE A 294 5.55 -1.61 -7.78
C PHE A 294 4.46 -1.59 -6.71
N PHE A 295 4.81 -1.21 -5.48
CA PHE A 295 3.85 -1.09 -4.38
C PHE A 295 2.76 -0.04 -4.66
N ALA A 296 3.09 1.00 -5.46
CA ALA A 296 2.16 2.06 -5.84
C ALA A 296 1.17 1.63 -6.95
N LEU A 297 1.50 0.59 -7.75
CA LEU A 297 0.75 0.24 -8.95
C LEU A 297 -0.73 -0.07 -8.73
N PRO A 298 -1.16 -0.88 -7.73
CA PRO A 298 -2.57 -1.18 -7.55
C PRO A 298 -3.41 0.08 -7.36
N SER A 299 -2.93 1.04 -6.55
CA SER A 299 -3.60 2.29 -6.27
C SER A 299 -3.56 3.29 -7.44
N ALA A 300 -2.56 3.18 -8.33
CA ALA A 300 -2.39 4.02 -9.50
C ALA A 300 -3.14 3.49 -10.74
N LEU A 301 -3.10 2.18 -10.98
CA LEU A 301 -3.68 1.56 -12.16
C LEU A 301 -5.19 1.35 -12.03
N ALA A 302 -5.70 0.98 -10.84
CA ALA A 302 -7.12 0.72 -10.64
C ALA A 302 -8.02 1.90 -11.04
N PRO A 303 -7.70 3.18 -10.75
CA PRO A 303 -8.45 4.32 -11.24
C PRO A 303 -8.49 4.43 -12.77
N VAL A 304 -7.38 4.16 -13.44
CA VAL A 304 -7.31 4.20 -14.91
C VAL A 304 -8.18 3.10 -15.51
N LEU A 305 -8.08 1.87 -15.01
CA LEU A 305 -8.93 0.76 -15.45
C LEU A 305 -10.40 1.04 -15.14
N GLY A 306 -10.73 1.45 -13.91
CA GLY A 306 -12.09 1.67 -13.45
C GLY A 306 -12.83 2.73 -14.27
N GLN A 307 -12.21 3.89 -14.57
CA GLN A 307 -12.85 4.91 -15.39
C GLN A 307 -13.09 4.43 -16.84
N ASN A 308 -12.15 3.68 -17.43
CA ASN A 308 -12.32 3.15 -18.78
C ASN A 308 -13.33 1.99 -18.81
N ILE A 309 -13.43 1.19 -17.74
CA ILE A 309 -14.48 0.16 -17.60
C ILE A 309 -15.86 0.84 -17.48
N GLY A 310 -15.97 1.88 -16.64
CA GLY A 310 -17.21 2.65 -16.50
C GLY A 310 -17.64 3.40 -17.75
N ALA A 311 -16.68 3.80 -18.58
CA ALA A 311 -16.93 4.45 -19.87
C ALA A 311 -17.09 3.45 -21.05
N GLU A 312 -17.15 2.15 -20.77
CA GLU A 312 -17.32 1.09 -21.76
C GLU A 312 -16.26 1.11 -22.89
N GLN A 313 -15.00 1.35 -22.53
CA GLN A 313 -13.86 1.44 -23.45
C GLN A 313 -12.90 0.24 -23.32
N PRO A 314 -13.29 -0.98 -23.77
CA PRO A 314 -12.53 -2.22 -23.53
C PRO A 314 -11.13 -2.20 -24.14
N LEU A 315 -10.95 -1.62 -25.32
CA LEU A 315 -9.64 -1.51 -25.97
C LEU A 315 -8.66 -0.65 -25.16
N ARG A 316 -9.15 0.42 -24.52
CA ARG A 316 -8.32 1.26 -23.65
C ARG A 316 -7.94 0.55 -22.36
N VAL A 317 -8.84 -0.26 -21.80
CA VAL A 317 -8.54 -1.11 -20.63
C VAL A 317 -7.43 -2.09 -20.98
N GLN A 318 -7.51 -2.78 -22.11
CA GLN A 318 -6.49 -3.71 -22.57
C GLN A 318 -5.15 -3.02 -22.81
N ALA A 319 -5.16 -1.87 -23.48
CA ALA A 319 -3.95 -1.09 -23.74
C ALA A 319 -3.28 -0.62 -22.42
N ALA A 320 -4.07 -0.23 -21.40
CA ALA A 320 -3.55 0.16 -20.10
C ALA A 320 -2.86 -1.02 -19.38
N ILE A 321 -3.44 -2.20 -19.40
CA ILE A 321 -2.85 -3.40 -18.80
C ILE A 321 -1.53 -3.76 -19.51
N VAL A 322 -1.51 -3.79 -20.83
CA VAL A 322 -0.31 -4.15 -21.63
C VAL A 322 0.80 -3.11 -21.40
N PHE A 323 0.46 -1.83 -21.46
CA PHE A 323 1.44 -0.75 -21.21
C PHE A 323 2.03 -0.84 -19.81
N THR A 324 1.19 -1.05 -18.79
CA THR A 324 1.66 -1.14 -17.40
C THR A 324 2.58 -2.34 -17.19
N ARG A 325 2.29 -3.50 -17.80
CA ARG A 325 3.18 -4.66 -17.75
C ARG A 325 4.56 -4.35 -18.36
N ARG A 326 4.60 -3.67 -19.50
CA ARG A 326 5.86 -3.25 -20.13
C ARG A 326 6.61 -2.27 -19.24
N LEU A 327 5.90 -1.33 -18.62
CA LEU A 327 6.48 -0.37 -17.68
C LEU A 327 7.10 -1.08 -16.45
N VAL A 328 6.40 -2.07 -15.90
CA VAL A 328 6.91 -2.89 -14.77
C VAL A 328 8.20 -3.62 -15.15
N ILE A 329 8.21 -4.28 -16.30
CA ILE A 329 9.39 -5.03 -16.77
C ILE A 329 10.55 -4.04 -17.01
N GLY A 330 10.30 -2.96 -17.75
CA GLY A 330 11.34 -1.97 -18.06
C GLY A 330 11.94 -1.33 -16.80
N TYR A 331 11.08 -0.82 -15.91
CA TYR A 331 11.51 -0.25 -14.63
C TYR A 331 12.24 -1.27 -13.77
N GLY A 332 11.68 -2.47 -13.64
CA GLY A 332 12.29 -3.53 -12.82
C GLY A 332 13.65 -3.97 -13.31
N LEU A 333 13.85 -4.10 -14.64
CA LEU A 333 15.14 -4.43 -15.22
C LEU A 333 16.18 -3.32 -14.99
N VAL A 334 15.80 -2.05 -15.10
CA VAL A 334 16.68 -0.92 -14.79
C VAL A 334 17.10 -0.95 -13.32
N ILE A 335 16.15 -1.14 -12.40
CA ILE A 335 16.44 -1.22 -10.96
C ILE A 335 17.34 -2.43 -10.67
N TRP A 336 17.05 -3.59 -11.26
CA TRP A 336 17.90 -4.76 -11.09
C TRP A 336 19.33 -4.52 -11.57
N ALA A 337 19.53 -3.90 -12.74
CA ALA A 337 20.83 -3.54 -13.25
C ALA A 337 21.60 -2.57 -12.31
N VAL A 338 20.88 -1.57 -11.75
CA VAL A 338 21.44 -0.64 -10.76
C VAL A 338 21.85 -1.39 -9.48
N LEU A 339 21.00 -2.28 -8.97
CA LEU A 339 21.31 -3.08 -7.78
C LEU A 339 22.49 -4.02 -8.02
N LEU A 340 22.59 -4.64 -9.22
CA LEU A 340 23.74 -5.46 -9.59
C LEU A 340 25.05 -4.66 -9.58
N ALA A 341 25.02 -3.45 -10.13
CA ALA A 341 26.20 -2.58 -10.21
C ALA A 341 26.62 -2.03 -8.82
N SER A 342 25.64 -1.80 -7.92
CA SER A 342 25.87 -1.18 -6.61
C SER A 342 25.89 -2.15 -5.42
N CYS A 343 25.65 -3.44 -5.63
CA CYS A 343 25.46 -4.41 -4.54
C CYS A 343 26.62 -4.46 -3.54
N VAL A 344 27.87 -4.43 -4.01
CA VAL A 344 29.08 -4.47 -3.16
C VAL A 344 29.19 -3.16 -2.38
N THR A 345 29.03 -2.02 -3.06
CA THR A 345 29.10 -0.69 -2.43
C THR A 345 28.03 -0.52 -1.34
N ILE A 346 26.81 -1.02 -1.57
CA ILE A 346 25.75 -0.97 -0.57
C ILE A 346 26.10 -1.88 0.62
N ALA A 347 26.59 -3.10 0.37
CA ALA A 347 26.98 -4.03 1.42
C ALA A 347 28.10 -3.44 2.30
N ASP A 348 29.11 -2.81 1.68
CA ASP A 348 30.23 -2.17 2.37
C ASP A 348 29.76 -0.93 3.17
N PHE A 349 28.87 -0.13 2.59
CA PHE A 349 28.30 1.06 3.26
C PHE A 349 27.55 0.71 4.55
N TYR A 350 26.82 -0.42 4.56
CA TYR A 350 26.11 -0.90 5.73
C TYR A 350 26.97 -1.80 6.64
N GLY A 351 28.24 -2.03 6.31
CA GLY A 351 29.12 -2.89 7.08
C GLY A 351 28.67 -4.34 7.16
N LEU A 352 28.03 -4.85 6.10
CA LEU A 352 27.58 -6.24 6.07
C LEU A 352 28.77 -7.18 5.89
N ASP A 353 28.84 -8.21 6.75
CA ASP A 353 29.89 -9.22 6.74
C ASP A 353 29.31 -10.65 6.76
N GLY A 354 30.16 -11.65 6.58
CA GLY A 354 29.83 -13.07 6.69
C GLY A 354 28.52 -13.45 5.96
N GLU A 355 27.66 -14.20 6.64
CA GLU A 355 26.39 -14.71 6.14
C GLU A 355 25.42 -13.60 5.70
N GLY A 356 25.45 -12.44 6.38
CA GLY A 356 24.63 -11.30 6.02
C GLY A 356 25.01 -10.69 4.67
N ARG A 357 26.31 -10.58 4.41
CA ARG A 357 26.83 -10.11 3.12
C ARG A 357 26.44 -11.06 1.99
N GLU A 358 26.60 -12.36 2.18
CA GLU A 358 26.24 -13.37 1.18
C GLU A 358 24.74 -13.33 0.87
N LEU A 359 23.88 -13.24 1.87
CA LEU A 359 22.44 -13.12 1.73
C LEU A 359 22.06 -11.88 0.92
N PHE A 360 22.64 -10.73 1.23
CA PHE A 360 22.37 -9.47 0.53
C PHE A 360 22.85 -9.50 -0.94
N LEU A 361 24.05 -10.03 -1.20
CA LEU A 361 24.58 -10.20 -2.56
C LEU A 361 23.73 -11.18 -3.38
N ALA A 362 23.28 -12.28 -2.78
CA ALA A 362 22.36 -13.23 -3.43
C ALA A 362 21.02 -12.58 -3.80
N PHE A 363 20.50 -11.71 -2.93
CA PHE A 363 19.34 -10.89 -3.27
C PHE A 363 19.60 -10.00 -4.48
N CYS A 364 20.66 -9.22 -4.50
CA CYS A 364 20.94 -8.31 -5.61
C CYS A 364 21.16 -9.06 -6.94
N ARG A 365 21.85 -10.20 -6.90
CA ARG A 365 22.20 -10.99 -8.10
C ARG A 365 21.00 -11.73 -8.68
N VAL A 366 20.20 -12.36 -7.85
CA VAL A 366 19.09 -13.25 -8.26
C VAL A 366 17.74 -12.75 -7.78
N GLY A 367 17.62 -12.42 -6.50
CA GLY A 367 16.37 -12.06 -5.87
C GLY A 367 15.69 -10.85 -6.52
N ALA A 368 16.44 -9.79 -6.80
CA ALA A 368 15.93 -8.58 -7.42
C ALA A 368 15.44 -8.81 -8.87
N GLY A 369 16.10 -9.73 -9.60
CA GLY A 369 15.62 -10.16 -10.92
C GLY A 369 14.29 -10.91 -10.86
N LEU A 370 14.14 -11.82 -9.89
CA LEU A 370 12.87 -12.52 -9.64
C LEU A 370 11.77 -11.55 -9.18
N TRP A 371 12.14 -10.49 -8.46
CA TRP A 371 11.19 -9.45 -8.04
C TRP A 371 10.59 -8.68 -9.20
N VAL A 372 11.27 -8.59 -10.35
CA VAL A 372 10.69 -8.02 -11.59
C VAL A 372 9.47 -8.83 -12.05
N ILE A 373 9.55 -10.16 -11.95
CA ILE A 373 8.42 -11.05 -12.29
C ILE A 373 7.29 -10.87 -11.27
N ILE A 374 7.62 -10.78 -9.98
CA ILE A 374 6.65 -10.52 -8.91
C ILE A 374 5.96 -9.16 -9.12
N GLY A 375 6.66 -8.18 -9.70
CA GLY A 375 6.09 -6.88 -10.05
C GLY A 375 4.84 -6.96 -10.95
N LEU A 376 4.73 -7.99 -11.80
CA LEU A 376 3.55 -8.21 -12.65
C LEU A 376 2.29 -8.57 -11.85
N ASP A 377 2.45 -9.14 -10.65
CA ASP A 377 1.31 -9.46 -9.79
C ASP A 377 0.63 -8.20 -9.25
N PHE A 378 1.35 -7.10 -9.04
CA PHE A 378 0.73 -5.81 -8.67
C PHE A 378 -0.21 -5.29 -9.77
N VAL A 379 0.08 -5.59 -11.05
CA VAL A 379 -0.83 -5.31 -12.17
C VAL A 379 -2.05 -6.26 -12.10
N ALA A 380 -1.82 -7.54 -11.80
CA ALA A 380 -2.89 -8.52 -11.64
C ALA A 380 -3.86 -8.15 -10.50
N ILE A 381 -3.36 -7.65 -9.37
CA ILE A 381 -4.17 -7.14 -8.26
C ILE A 381 -5.12 -6.05 -8.74
N ALA A 382 -4.63 -5.05 -9.49
CA ALA A 382 -5.48 -3.98 -10.03
C ALA A 382 -6.57 -4.53 -10.97
N VAL A 383 -6.25 -5.52 -11.80
CA VAL A 383 -7.21 -6.21 -12.68
C VAL A 383 -8.27 -6.94 -11.87
N PHE A 384 -7.89 -7.76 -10.89
CA PHE A 384 -8.83 -8.52 -10.07
C PHE A 384 -9.79 -7.61 -9.30
N VAL A 385 -9.29 -6.51 -8.73
CA VAL A 385 -10.08 -5.55 -7.99
C VAL A 385 -11.08 -4.83 -8.89
N THR A 386 -10.67 -4.38 -10.07
CA THR A 386 -11.52 -3.61 -10.98
C THR A 386 -12.52 -4.46 -11.76
N MET A 387 -12.18 -5.73 -12.01
CA MET A 387 -13.04 -6.68 -12.74
C MET A 387 -13.88 -7.59 -11.83
N GLN A 388 -14.15 -7.12 -10.61
CA GLN A 388 -15.06 -7.76 -9.64
C GLN A 388 -14.65 -9.19 -9.22
N ARG A 389 -13.35 -9.50 -9.27
CA ARG A 389 -12.76 -10.77 -8.86
C ARG A 389 -11.77 -10.59 -7.68
N ALA A 390 -12.07 -9.65 -6.79
CA ALA A 390 -11.18 -9.28 -5.67
C ALA A 390 -10.79 -10.45 -4.76
N TRP A 391 -11.61 -11.52 -4.66
CA TRP A 391 -11.28 -12.71 -3.90
C TRP A 391 -9.98 -13.41 -4.40
N LEU A 392 -9.65 -13.28 -5.69
CA LEU A 392 -8.40 -13.81 -6.24
C LEU A 392 -7.18 -13.10 -5.65
N VAL A 393 -7.31 -11.85 -5.22
CA VAL A 393 -6.21 -11.14 -4.53
C VAL A 393 -5.85 -11.87 -3.24
N ALA A 394 -6.83 -12.25 -2.44
CA ALA A 394 -6.60 -13.02 -1.22
C ALA A 394 -5.99 -14.39 -1.52
N VAL A 395 -6.56 -15.12 -2.49
CA VAL A 395 -6.06 -16.45 -2.86
C VAL A 395 -4.59 -16.40 -3.27
N PHE A 396 -4.22 -15.51 -4.19
CA PHE A 396 -2.82 -15.43 -4.64
C PHE A 396 -1.88 -14.87 -3.58
N ALA A 397 -2.34 -13.95 -2.70
CA ALA A 397 -1.54 -13.49 -1.58
C ALA A 397 -1.20 -14.61 -0.59
N TRP A 398 -2.19 -15.43 -0.22
CA TRP A 398 -1.98 -16.57 0.67
C TRP A 398 -1.17 -17.69 0.01
N LEU A 399 -1.38 -17.97 -1.29
CA LEU A 399 -0.53 -18.91 -2.03
C LEU A 399 0.93 -18.48 -2.02
N ARG A 400 1.23 -17.17 -2.19
CA ARG A 400 2.59 -16.64 -2.09
C ARG A 400 3.17 -16.81 -0.70
N ALA A 401 2.41 -16.43 0.34
CA ALA A 401 2.87 -16.49 1.72
C ALA A 401 3.13 -17.91 2.21
N THR A 402 2.42 -18.90 1.66
CA THR A 402 2.51 -20.31 2.07
C THR A 402 3.29 -21.13 1.02
N LEU A 403 2.62 -21.59 -0.03
CA LEU A 403 3.22 -22.48 -1.04
C LEU A 403 4.36 -21.83 -1.82
N GLY A 404 4.33 -20.52 -2.03
CA GLY A 404 5.41 -19.76 -2.68
C GLY A 404 6.58 -19.48 -1.74
N THR A 405 6.41 -19.51 -0.44
CA THR A 405 7.48 -19.17 0.52
C THR A 405 8.02 -20.42 1.23
N LEU A 406 7.20 -21.16 1.96
CA LEU A 406 7.68 -22.20 2.86
C LEU A 406 8.55 -23.27 2.19
N PRO A 407 8.06 -24.00 1.16
CA PRO A 407 8.86 -25.09 0.58
C PRO A 407 10.10 -24.59 -0.16
N PHE A 408 9.99 -23.42 -0.81
CA PHE A 408 11.11 -22.87 -1.57
C PHE A 408 12.25 -22.36 -0.67
N VAL A 409 11.90 -21.67 0.44
CA VAL A 409 12.90 -21.25 1.44
C VAL A 409 13.53 -22.47 2.07
N TYR A 410 12.74 -23.47 2.47
CA TYR A 410 13.25 -24.70 3.08
C TYR A 410 14.27 -25.40 2.16
N VAL A 411 13.91 -25.67 0.91
CA VAL A 411 14.80 -26.37 -0.04
C VAL A 411 16.05 -25.54 -0.36
N ALA A 412 15.88 -24.23 -0.57
CA ALA A 412 16.98 -23.36 -0.95
C ALA A 412 17.98 -23.16 0.19
N THR A 413 17.52 -23.03 1.44
CA THR A 413 18.41 -22.91 2.61
C THR A 413 19.16 -24.19 2.90
N HIS A 414 18.54 -25.36 2.68
CA HIS A 414 19.23 -26.65 2.83
C HIS A 414 20.33 -26.86 1.78
N ARG A 415 20.19 -26.28 0.58
CA ARG A 415 21.18 -26.44 -0.51
C ARG A 415 22.24 -25.34 -0.54
N PHE A 416 21.89 -24.12 -0.20
CA PHE A 416 22.72 -22.94 -0.40
C PHE A 416 22.96 -22.12 0.89
N GLY A 417 22.55 -22.62 2.05
CA GLY A 417 22.67 -21.89 3.31
C GLY A 417 21.84 -20.60 3.34
N SER A 418 22.33 -19.58 4.06
CA SER A 418 21.68 -18.27 4.17
C SER A 418 21.42 -17.59 2.84
N SER A 419 22.37 -17.69 1.91
CA SER A 419 22.27 -17.09 0.57
C SER A 419 21.12 -17.64 -0.27
N GLY A 420 20.60 -18.84 0.05
CA GLY A 420 19.43 -19.44 -0.59
C GLY A 420 18.09 -18.87 -0.11
N ALA A 421 18.02 -18.27 1.09
CA ALA A 421 16.76 -17.89 1.73
C ALA A 421 15.91 -16.94 0.87
N ILE A 422 16.49 -15.83 0.45
CA ILE A 422 15.80 -14.78 -0.32
C ILE A 422 15.52 -15.20 -1.77
N PRO A 423 16.52 -15.71 -2.54
CA PRO A 423 16.26 -16.25 -3.87
C PRO A 423 15.21 -17.36 -3.88
N GLY A 424 15.25 -18.26 -2.89
CA GLY A 424 14.25 -19.32 -2.75
C GLY A 424 12.83 -18.77 -2.58
N MET A 425 12.62 -17.87 -1.62
CA MET A 425 11.33 -17.19 -1.41
C MET A 425 10.85 -16.50 -2.70
N PHE A 426 11.73 -15.75 -3.36
CA PHE A 426 11.32 -15.00 -4.56
C PHE A 426 11.09 -15.90 -5.76
N LEU A 427 11.78 -17.03 -5.87
CA LEU A 427 11.50 -18.02 -6.93
C LEU A 427 10.09 -18.57 -6.79
N GLY A 428 9.71 -19.04 -5.60
CA GLY A 428 8.37 -19.53 -5.35
C GLY A 428 7.30 -18.44 -5.57
N ASN A 429 7.56 -17.23 -5.06
CA ASN A 429 6.66 -16.09 -5.25
C ASN A 429 6.55 -15.68 -6.74
N ALA A 430 7.62 -15.76 -7.52
CA ALA A 430 7.61 -15.49 -8.95
C ALA A 430 6.75 -16.51 -9.73
N LEU A 431 6.81 -17.80 -9.37
CA LEU A 431 5.94 -18.82 -9.97
C LEU A 431 4.45 -18.52 -9.71
N ILE A 432 4.11 -18.16 -8.46
CA ILE A 432 2.73 -17.76 -8.13
C ILE A 432 2.34 -16.46 -8.85
N ALA A 433 3.25 -15.50 -9.00
CA ALA A 433 3.01 -14.26 -9.74
C ALA A 433 2.76 -14.50 -11.23
N VAL A 434 3.43 -15.46 -11.85
CA VAL A 434 3.14 -15.89 -13.23
C VAL A 434 1.74 -16.47 -13.34
N MET A 435 1.35 -17.35 -12.41
CA MET A 435 -0.01 -17.93 -12.36
C MET A 435 -1.07 -16.84 -12.17
N SER A 436 -0.83 -15.89 -11.25
CA SER A 436 -1.70 -14.73 -10.99
C SER A 436 -1.85 -13.87 -12.26
N THR A 437 -0.74 -13.55 -12.92
CA THR A 437 -0.72 -12.74 -14.14
C THR A 437 -1.45 -13.42 -15.31
N PHE A 438 -1.29 -14.73 -15.45
CA PHE A 438 -2.04 -15.53 -16.44
C PHE A 438 -3.54 -15.51 -16.12
N THR A 439 -3.92 -15.78 -14.88
CA THR A 439 -5.31 -15.72 -14.42
C THR A 439 -5.92 -14.33 -14.63
N ALA A 440 -5.19 -13.26 -14.32
CA ALA A 440 -5.63 -11.89 -14.57
C ALA A 440 -5.86 -11.62 -16.05
N THR A 441 -5.03 -12.20 -16.93
CA THR A 441 -5.22 -12.09 -18.39
C THR A 441 -6.49 -12.78 -18.84
N LEU A 442 -6.78 -13.97 -18.32
CA LEU A 442 -8.03 -14.70 -18.63
C LEU A 442 -9.26 -13.96 -18.11
N VAL A 443 -9.18 -13.44 -16.87
CA VAL A 443 -10.26 -12.63 -16.28
C VAL A 443 -10.52 -11.40 -17.14
N ALA A 444 -9.46 -10.69 -17.54
CA ALA A 444 -9.59 -9.49 -18.37
C ALA A 444 -10.22 -9.82 -19.73
N ARG A 445 -9.76 -10.86 -20.41
CA ARG A 445 -10.31 -11.27 -21.70
C ARG A 445 -11.80 -11.62 -21.61
N ARG A 446 -12.20 -12.45 -20.63
CA ARG A 446 -13.62 -12.82 -20.42
C ARG A 446 -14.49 -11.64 -20.06
N PHE A 447 -14.01 -10.76 -19.17
CA PHE A 447 -14.75 -9.58 -18.71
C PHE A 447 -14.98 -8.58 -19.85
N LEU A 448 -13.97 -8.36 -20.70
CA LEU A 448 -14.04 -7.44 -21.83
C LEU A 448 -14.86 -8.03 -22.99
N ALA A 449 -14.74 -9.31 -23.28
CA ALA A 449 -15.55 -9.98 -24.33
C ALA A 449 -17.05 -9.90 -24.04
N GLY A 450 -17.46 -10.06 -22.77
CA GLY A 450 -18.87 -9.93 -22.38
C GLY A 450 -19.44 -8.51 -22.49
N ARG A 451 -18.60 -7.49 -22.72
CA ARG A 451 -19.02 -6.08 -22.90
C ARG A 451 -18.92 -5.58 -24.34
N VAL A 452 -18.32 -6.34 -25.23
CA VAL A 452 -18.23 -6.01 -26.67
C VAL A 452 -19.51 -6.42 -27.41
N GLN A 453 -20.37 -7.28 -26.84
CA GLN A 453 -21.62 -7.70 -27.43
C GLN A 453 -22.83 -7.12 -26.70
N PRO A 454 -23.25 -5.88 -26.98
CA PRO A 454 -24.64 -5.60 -27.32
C PRO A 454 -24.72 -4.50 -28.39
N GLY A 455 -24.79 -4.85 -29.67
CA GLY A 455 -24.94 -3.81 -30.70
C GLY A 455 -25.10 -4.33 -32.13
N SER A 456 -25.06 -5.66 -32.37
CA SER A 456 -25.21 -6.22 -33.74
C SER A 456 -26.44 -7.12 -33.92
N ALA A 457 -27.41 -7.05 -33.01
CA ALA A 457 -28.71 -7.75 -33.24
C ALA A 457 -29.84 -6.72 -33.18
N GLY A 458 -30.07 -6.05 -34.31
CA GLY A 458 -31.21 -5.13 -34.40
C GLY A 458 -31.14 -4.13 -35.53
N VAL A 459 -30.76 -4.52 -36.74
CA VAL A 459 -31.24 -3.91 -37.98
C VAL A 459 -31.30 -5.01 -39.05
N SER A 460 -32.45 -5.57 -39.19
CA SER A 460 -32.91 -6.23 -40.41
C SER A 460 -34.38 -5.86 -40.59
#